data_4ac7ed1699887aec08dd92626fb22973
#
_entry.id   4ac7ed1699887aec08dd92626fb22973
#
_cell.length_a   1.000
_cell.length_b   1.000
_cell.length_c   1.000
_cell.angle_alpha   90.00
_cell.angle_beta   90.00
_cell.angle_gamma   90.00
#
_symmetry.space_group_name_H-M   'P 1'
#
loop_
_entity.id
_entity.type
_entity.pdbx_description
1 polymer ?
#
loop_
_entity_poly.entity_id
_entity_poly.type
_entity_poly.pdbx_seq_one_letter_code
_entity_poly.pdbx_strand_id
1 'polypeptide(L)'
;TMEIKIDPETNTLLRNGVPSIANPYDICALELAVRCKKEHGASVTVLTMGPEQAKAVLKECLSLGADHAYLVSDRLFGGSDTLATSYILSTAIRRLEQEHGVYDLILCGKQAIDGDTAQVGPEIAEELGRPQITYAADLTLAGEEIHVKRETDDGYDIIGAKLPALATVIKTNFPPLVPTMKSKLAANRAVIPVITSNDLEIDPARCGLKGS
;
A
#
# COMPACT_ATOMS: atom_id res chain seq x y z
N THR A 1 -8.22 -1.72 -11.51
CA THR A 1 -9.43 -1.59 -12.36
C THR A 1 -9.82 -2.96 -12.92
N MET A 2 -11.10 -3.28 -13.01
CA MET A 2 -11.58 -4.56 -13.56
C MET A 2 -11.62 -4.57 -15.11
N GLU A 3 -11.62 -3.43 -15.76
CA GLU A 3 -11.52 -3.28 -17.21
C GLU A 3 -10.23 -2.56 -17.58
N ILE A 4 -9.38 -3.23 -18.34
CA ILE A 4 -8.13 -2.68 -18.84
C ILE A 4 -8.40 -2.09 -20.22
N LYS A 5 -8.28 -0.76 -20.35
CA LYS A 5 -8.28 -0.06 -21.64
C LYS A 5 -6.89 0.56 -21.82
N ILE A 6 -6.27 0.26 -22.94
CA ILE A 6 -4.94 0.78 -23.30
C ILE A 6 -5.13 1.89 -24.33
N ASP A 7 -4.47 3.00 -24.11
CA ASP A 7 -4.34 4.06 -25.10
C ASP A 7 -3.42 3.56 -26.23
N PRO A 8 -3.91 3.48 -27.49
CA PRO A 8 -3.11 2.94 -28.58
C PRO A 8 -1.95 3.85 -29.02
N GLU A 9 -1.96 5.13 -28.65
CA GLU A 9 -0.90 6.07 -29.00
C GLU A 9 0.23 6.08 -27.96
N THR A 10 -0.11 5.98 -26.69
CA THR A 10 0.86 6.09 -25.57
C THR A 10 1.20 4.75 -24.94
N ASN A 11 0.49 3.70 -25.30
CA ASN A 11 0.58 2.36 -24.70
C ASN A 11 0.42 2.35 -23.16
N THR A 12 -0.31 3.34 -22.63
CA THR A 12 -0.59 3.49 -21.21
C THR A 12 -2.03 3.13 -20.88
N LEU A 13 -2.27 2.74 -19.62
CA LEU A 13 -3.61 2.41 -19.13
C LEU A 13 -4.50 3.65 -19.09
N LEU A 14 -5.62 3.60 -19.81
CA LEU A 14 -6.69 4.60 -19.74
C LEU A 14 -7.50 4.38 -18.46
N ARG A 15 -7.28 5.24 -17.46
CA ARG A 15 -7.97 5.18 -16.16
C ARG A 15 -9.20 6.10 -16.08
N ASN A 16 -9.42 6.96 -17.10
CA ASN A 16 -10.56 7.87 -17.14
C ASN A 16 -11.87 7.10 -17.39
N GLY A 17 -12.85 7.29 -16.49
CA GLY A 17 -14.17 6.68 -16.60
C GLY A 17 -14.26 5.23 -16.09
N VAL A 18 -13.17 4.65 -15.58
CA VAL A 18 -13.18 3.34 -14.92
C VAL A 18 -13.11 3.54 -13.40
N PRO A 19 -14.04 2.97 -12.62
CA PRO A 19 -14.00 3.10 -11.16
C PRO A 19 -12.70 2.56 -10.57
N SER A 20 -12.07 3.32 -9.68
CA SER A 20 -10.98 2.81 -8.85
C SER A 20 -11.59 1.97 -7.73
N ILE A 21 -11.14 0.74 -7.60
CA ILE A 21 -11.51 -0.17 -6.52
C ILE A 21 -10.28 -0.50 -5.70
N ALA A 22 -10.49 -0.77 -4.41
CA ALA A 22 -9.42 -1.28 -3.57
C ALA A 22 -8.95 -2.65 -4.09
N ASN A 23 -7.63 -2.83 -4.17
CA ASN A 23 -7.07 -4.13 -4.54
C ASN A 23 -7.37 -5.15 -3.44
N PRO A 24 -7.94 -6.33 -3.75
CA PRO A 24 -8.31 -7.32 -2.74
C PRO A 24 -7.15 -7.74 -1.82
N TYR A 25 -5.93 -7.84 -2.33
CA TYR A 25 -4.76 -8.17 -1.51
C TYR A 25 -4.39 -7.02 -0.55
N ASP A 26 -4.57 -5.75 -0.96
CA ASP A 26 -4.34 -4.61 -0.08
C ASP A 26 -5.44 -4.49 0.98
N ILE A 27 -6.66 -4.91 0.69
CA ILE A 27 -7.70 -5.05 1.72
C ILE A 27 -7.32 -6.10 2.76
N CYS A 28 -6.75 -7.25 2.37
CA CYS A 28 -6.22 -8.23 3.30
C CYS A 28 -5.06 -7.65 4.15
N ALA A 29 -4.18 -6.85 3.55
CA ALA A 29 -3.15 -6.13 4.27
C ALA A 29 -3.74 -5.15 5.30
N LEU A 30 -4.79 -4.42 4.93
CA LEU A 30 -5.52 -3.53 5.84
C LEU A 30 -6.19 -4.31 6.98
N GLU A 31 -6.74 -5.50 6.71
CA GLU A 31 -7.32 -6.38 7.76
C GLU A 31 -6.28 -6.73 8.82
N LEU A 32 -5.07 -7.11 8.41
CA LEU A 32 -3.96 -7.38 9.33
C LEU A 32 -3.55 -6.13 10.11
N ALA A 33 -3.42 -4.98 9.44
CA ALA A 33 -3.09 -3.72 10.09
C ALA A 33 -4.13 -3.30 11.15
N VAL A 34 -5.42 -3.40 10.82
CA VAL A 34 -6.52 -3.10 11.75
C VAL A 34 -6.56 -4.09 12.91
N ARG A 35 -6.16 -5.35 12.70
CA ARG A 35 -6.00 -6.32 13.78
C ARG A 35 -4.85 -5.91 14.71
N CYS A 36 -3.67 -5.55 14.19
CA CYS A 36 -2.57 -5.02 14.99
C CYS A 36 -3.00 -3.79 15.80
N LYS A 37 -3.79 -2.89 15.21
CA LYS A 37 -4.37 -1.75 15.91
C LYS A 37 -5.23 -2.17 17.09
N LYS A 38 -6.11 -3.18 16.94
CA LYS A 38 -7.00 -3.65 17.99
C LYS A 38 -6.24 -4.38 19.12
N GLU A 39 -5.24 -5.17 18.77
CA GLU A 39 -4.50 -6.01 19.70
C GLU A 39 -3.37 -5.27 20.42
N HIS A 40 -2.73 -4.32 19.75
CA HIS A 40 -1.51 -3.65 20.22
C HIS A 40 -1.61 -2.13 20.30
N GLY A 41 -2.76 -1.54 19.93
CA GLY A 41 -2.94 -0.07 19.95
C GLY A 41 -2.18 0.65 18.84
N ALA A 42 -1.83 -0.04 17.75
CA ALA A 42 -1.11 0.56 16.64
C ALA A 42 -1.94 1.64 15.92
N SER A 43 -1.27 2.61 15.30
CA SER A 43 -1.87 3.57 14.35
C SER A 43 -1.72 3.04 12.93
N VAL A 44 -2.77 3.16 12.13
CA VAL A 44 -2.81 2.65 10.75
C VAL A 44 -2.87 3.79 9.76
N THR A 45 -1.81 3.94 8.97
CA THR A 45 -1.73 4.89 7.86
C THR A 45 -1.83 4.15 6.53
N VAL A 46 -2.69 4.59 5.63
CA VAL A 46 -2.79 4.07 4.27
C VAL A 46 -2.24 5.06 3.25
N LEU A 47 -1.48 4.53 2.30
CA LEU A 47 -0.85 5.30 1.23
C LEU A 47 -1.18 4.64 -0.11
N THR A 48 -1.51 5.45 -1.12
CA THR A 48 -1.64 4.95 -2.50
C THR A 48 -1.08 5.95 -3.49
N MET A 49 -0.51 5.46 -4.59
CA MET A 49 -0.12 6.29 -5.73
C MET A 49 -1.15 6.14 -6.83
N GLY A 50 -1.62 7.26 -7.35
CA GLY A 50 -2.61 7.23 -8.43
C GLY A 50 -3.23 8.59 -8.75
N PRO A 51 -4.20 8.62 -9.66
CA PRO A 51 -4.95 9.83 -9.98
C PRO A 51 -5.89 10.24 -8.82
N GLU A 52 -6.38 11.47 -8.85
CA GLU A 52 -7.30 12.04 -7.84
C GLU A 52 -8.50 11.13 -7.49
N GLN A 53 -9.01 10.37 -8.44
CA GLN A 53 -10.11 9.43 -8.21
C GLN A 53 -9.76 8.31 -7.20
N ALA A 54 -8.47 8.03 -6.96
CA ALA A 54 -8.02 7.05 -5.97
C ALA A 54 -8.35 7.48 -4.52
N LYS A 55 -8.69 8.76 -4.29
CA LYS A 55 -9.21 9.21 -2.99
C LYS A 55 -10.45 8.44 -2.53
N ALA A 56 -11.24 7.91 -3.45
CA ALA A 56 -12.39 7.07 -3.11
C ALA A 56 -11.97 5.79 -2.37
N VAL A 57 -10.90 5.14 -2.84
CA VAL A 57 -10.31 3.94 -2.20
C VAL A 57 -9.76 4.28 -0.82
N LEU A 58 -9.07 5.41 -0.67
CA LEU A 58 -8.54 5.86 0.61
C LEU A 58 -9.65 6.15 1.64
N LYS A 59 -10.76 6.73 1.20
CA LYS A 59 -11.96 6.91 2.05
C LYS A 59 -12.59 5.58 2.44
N GLU A 60 -12.60 4.60 1.56
CA GLU A 60 -13.00 3.25 1.88
C GLU A 60 -12.11 2.66 2.99
N CYS A 61 -10.79 2.74 2.86
CA CYS A 61 -9.84 2.28 3.88
C CYS A 61 -10.04 2.98 5.25
N LEU A 62 -10.27 4.30 5.26
CA LEU A 62 -10.62 5.03 6.48
C LEU A 62 -11.91 4.50 7.10
N SER A 63 -12.93 4.20 6.29
CA SER A 63 -14.18 3.64 6.78
C SER A 63 -14.02 2.25 7.40
N LEU A 64 -13.03 1.50 6.95
CA LEU A 64 -12.69 0.15 7.41
C LEU A 64 -11.78 0.12 8.65
N GLY A 65 -11.22 1.26 9.05
CA GLY A 65 -10.48 1.36 10.32
C GLY A 65 -9.08 1.98 10.26
N ALA A 66 -8.62 2.41 9.11
CA ALA A 66 -7.41 3.23 9.02
C ALA A 66 -7.60 4.57 9.74
N ASP A 67 -6.52 5.13 10.30
CA ASP A 67 -6.50 6.40 11.02
C ASP A 67 -6.14 7.56 10.10
N HIS A 68 -5.19 7.34 9.21
CA HIS A 68 -4.66 8.34 8.29
C HIS A 68 -4.65 7.79 6.87
N ALA A 69 -4.78 8.69 5.89
CA ALA A 69 -4.77 8.32 4.48
C ALA A 69 -4.11 9.42 3.64
N TYR A 70 -3.21 9.03 2.74
CA TYR A 70 -2.47 9.94 1.87
C TYR A 70 -2.52 9.46 0.43
N LEU A 71 -2.68 10.41 -0.50
CA LEU A 71 -2.60 10.17 -1.93
C LEU A 71 -1.28 10.72 -2.48
N VAL A 72 -0.48 9.89 -3.12
CA VAL A 72 0.68 10.32 -3.92
C VAL A 72 0.21 10.52 -5.35
N SER A 73 0.21 11.76 -5.82
CA SER A 73 -0.33 12.07 -7.15
C SER A 73 0.37 13.25 -7.79
N ASP A 74 0.99 12.99 -8.93
CA ASP A 74 1.61 14.01 -9.79
C ASP A 74 1.60 13.52 -11.23
N ARG A 75 1.63 14.45 -12.20
CA ARG A 75 1.80 14.12 -13.61
C ARG A 75 3.14 13.45 -13.89
N LEU A 76 4.18 13.83 -13.15
CA LEU A 76 5.52 13.24 -13.22
C LEU A 76 5.50 11.73 -12.96
N PHE A 77 4.57 11.24 -12.14
CA PHE A 77 4.47 9.83 -11.74
C PHE A 77 3.71 8.95 -12.75
N GLY A 78 3.09 9.59 -13.76
CA GLY A 78 2.32 8.87 -14.77
C GLY A 78 3.17 7.95 -15.62
N GLY A 79 2.70 6.71 -15.82
CA GLY A 79 3.39 5.69 -16.63
C GLY A 79 4.56 4.99 -15.94
N SER A 80 4.76 5.18 -14.63
CA SER A 80 5.76 4.46 -13.84
C SER A 80 5.53 2.95 -13.91
N ASP A 81 6.60 2.20 -14.10
CA ASP A 81 6.66 0.76 -13.90
C ASP A 81 6.80 0.41 -12.39
N THR A 82 7.16 -0.83 -12.05
CA THR A 82 7.33 -1.25 -10.67
C THR A 82 8.50 -0.56 -9.99
N LEU A 83 9.63 -0.39 -10.68
CA LEU A 83 10.83 0.23 -10.14
C LEU A 83 10.61 1.73 -9.84
N ALA A 84 10.05 2.47 -10.78
CA ALA A 84 9.72 3.89 -10.56
C ALA A 84 8.63 4.04 -9.49
N THR A 85 7.62 3.15 -9.45
CA THR A 85 6.56 3.16 -8.46
C THR A 85 7.10 2.93 -7.04
N SER A 86 7.98 1.94 -6.87
CA SER A 86 8.57 1.62 -5.56
C SER A 86 9.48 2.75 -5.06
N TYR A 87 10.25 3.36 -5.94
CA TYR A 87 11.06 4.54 -5.62
C TYR A 87 10.21 5.73 -5.15
N ILE A 88 9.13 6.05 -5.87
CA ILE A 88 8.23 7.14 -5.49
C ILE A 88 7.55 6.86 -4.15
N LEU A 89 7.03 5.65 -3.96
CA LEU A 89 6.35 5.26 -2.72
C LEU A 89 7.31 5.22 -1.53
N SER A 90 8.52 4.69 -1.69
CA SER A 90 9.53 4.69 -0.62
C SER A 90 9.95 6.11 -0.22
N THR A 91 10.06 7.04 -1.19
CA THR A 91 10.33 8.44 -0.93
C THR A 91 9.17 9.11 -0.17
N ALA A 92 7.93 8.81 -0.55
CA ALA A 92 6.76 9.29 0.16
C ALA A 92 6.66 8.73 1.59
N ILE A 93 7.01 7.45 1.79
CA ILE A 93 7.08 6.84 3.13
C ILE A 93 8.11 7.57 3.98
N ARG A 94 9.35 7.78 3.51
CA ARG A 94 10.38 8.54 4.22
C ARG A 94 9.91 9.96 4.59
N ARG A 95 9.19 10.62 3.70
CA ARG A 95 8.61 11.95 3.97
C ARG A 95 7.59 11.91 5.10
N LEU A 96 6.70 10.91 5.11
CA LEU A 96 5.73 10.73 6.18
C LEU A 96 6.39 10.33 7.51
N GLU A 97 7.47 9.57 7.48
CA GLU A 97 8.24 9.20 8.67
C GLU A 97 8.91 10.40 9.34
N GLN A 98 9.28 11.43 8.59
CA GLN A 98 9.77 12.68 9.16
C GLN A 98 8.70 13.41 10.00
N GLU A 99 7.43 13.25 9.66
CA GLU A 99 6.30 13.88 10.36
C GLU A 99 5.74 13.03 11.50
N HIS A 100 5.68 11.71 11.30
CA HIS A 100 4.94 10.80 12.19
C HIS A 100 5.83 9.82 12.97
N GLY A 101 7.13 9.83 12.71
CA GLY A 101 8.04 8.80 13.19
C GLY A 101 8.10 7.58 12.26
N VAL A 102 9.09 6.73 12.50
CA VAL A 102 9.33 5.52 11.69
C VAL A 102 8.14 4.58 11.79
N TYR A 103 7.65 4.11 10.64
CA TYR A 103 6.65 3.06 10.60
C TYR A 103 7.30 1.71 10.93
N ASP A 104 6.87 1.08 12.00
CA ASP A 104 7.41 -0.21 12.44
C ASP A 104 7.13 -1.32 11.43
N LEU A 105 5.94 -1.30 10.81
CA LEU A 105 5.52 -2.33 9.88
C LEU A 105 4.83 -1.73 8.65
N ILE A 106 5.33 -2.09 7.48
CA ILE A 106 4.70 -1.79 6.20
C ILE A 106 4.03 -3.06 5.70
N LEU A 107 2.74 -2.98 5.42
CA LEU A 107 1.94 -4.05 4.85
C LEU A 107 1.43 -3.62 3.47
N CYS A 108 1.61 -4.45 2.48
CA CYS A 108 1.02 -4.24 1.15
C CYS A 108 0.47 -5.56 0.62
N GLY A 109 -0.47 -5.50 -0.28
CA GLY A 109 -0.93 -6.69 -0.99
C GLY A 109 0.20 -7.36 -1.77
N LYS A 110 0.12 -8.67 -1.96
CA LYS A 110 1.06 -9.45 -2.75
C LYS A 110 1.35 -8.80 -4.11
N GLN A 111 0.32 -8.31 -4.77
CA GLN A 111 0.36 -7.76 -6.11
C GLN A 111 -0.87 -6.91 -6.41
N ALA A 112 -0.79 -6.03 -7.40
CA ALA A 112 -1.94 -5.33 -7.95
C ALA A 112 -2.67 -6.24 -8.95
N ILE A 113 -4.00 -6.17 -9.00
CA ILE A 113 -4.83 -6.99 -9.90
C ILE A 113 -4.76 -6.55 -11.37
N ASP A 114 -4.14 -5.41 -11.67
CA ASP A 114 -3.96 -4.87 -13.02
C ASP A 114 -2.54 -5.06 -13.56
N GLY A 115 -1.55 -5.21 -12.72
CA GLY A 115 -0.14 -5.39 -13.13
C GLY A 115 0.41 -6.79 -12.89
N ASP A 116 -0.05 -7.45 -11.85
CA ASP A 116 0.21 -8.87 -11.51
C ASP A 116 1.69 -9.24 -11.32
N THR A 117 2.56 -8.24 -11.06
CA THR A 117 4.02 -8.42 -11.03
C THR A 117 4.57 -8.89 -9.70
N ALA A 118 3.89 -8.61 -8.58
CA ALA A 118 4.31 -8.90 -7.21
C ALA A 118 5.69 -8.31 -6.81
N GLN A 119 6.14 -7.24 -7.46
CA GLN A 119 7.47 -6.65 -7.31
C GLN A 119 7.49 -5.43 -6.38
N VAL A 120 6.47 -4.58 -6.40
CA VAL A 120 6.48 -3.27 -5.74
C VAL A 120 6.76 -3.37 -4.22
N GLY A 121 6.16 -4.33 -3.52
CA GLY A 121 6.41 -4.52 -2.09
C GLY A 121 7.88 -4.82 -1.77
N PRO A 122 8.47 -5.87 -2.36
CA PRO A 122 9.90 -6.18 -2.24
C PRO A 122 10.82 -5.02 -2.62
N GLU A 123 10.53 -4.30 -3.71
CA GLU A 123 11.32 -3.15 -4.15
C GLU A 123 11.24 -1.99 -3.16
N ILE A 124 10.08 -1.72 -2.54
CA ILE A 124 9.94 -0.73 -1.47
C ILE A 124 10.81 -1.13 -0.27
N ALA A 125 10.84 -2.40 0.10
CA ALA A 125 11.65 -2.88 1.22
C ALA A 125 13.14 -2.66 0.94
N GLU A 126 13.60 -2.95 -0.28
CA GLU A 126 14.99 -2.70 -0.70
C GLU A 126 15.32 -1.20 -0.68
N GLU A 127 14.50 -0.35 -1.27
CA GLU A 127 14.67 1.10 -1.25
C GLU A 127 14.72 1.68 0.18
N LEU A 128 13.97 1.10 1.12
CA LEU A 128 13.97 1.52 2.53
C LEU A 128 15.06 0.86 3.37
N GLY A 129 15.77 -0.14 2.84
CA GLY A 129 16.77 -0.93 3.57
C GLY A 129 16.16 -1.74 4.72
N ARG A 130 14.96 -2.32 4.51
CA ARG A 130 14.21 -3.06 5.53
C ARG A 130 14.12 -4.55 5.21
N PRO A 131 14.14 -5.42 6.24
CA PRO A 131 13.82 -6.82 6.04
C PRO A 131 12.41 -6.97 5.48
N GLN A 132 12.22 -7.98 4.63
CA GLN A 132 10.93 -8.25 4.02
C GLN A 132 10.54 -9.73 4.16
N ILE A 133 9.23 -9.98 4.27
CA ILE A 133 8.65 -11.30 4.22
C ILE A 133 7.48 -11.28 3.22
N THR A 134 7.55 -12.14 2.21
CA THR A 134 6.51 -12.24 1.17
C THR A 134 5.47 -13.30 1.50
N TYR A 135 4.26 -13.16 0.91
CA TYR A 135 3.17 -14.15 0.97
C TYR A 135 2.65 -14.42 2.39
N ALA A 136 2.52 -13.37 3.19
CA ALA A 136 1.96 -13.45 4.52
C ALA A 136 0.47 -13.80 4.48
N ALA A 137 0.09 -14.94 5.08
CA ALA A 137 -1.30 -15.32 5.32
C ALA A 137 -1.77 -14.86 6.71
N ASP A 138 -0.84 -14.71 7.65
CA ASP A 138 -1.06 -14.23 9.01
C ASP A 138 0.24 -13.66 9.58
N LEU A 139 0.15 -12.84 10.62
CA LEU A 139 1.29 -12.32 11.37
C LEU A 139 0.95 -12.12 12.85
N THR A 140 1.98 -12.20 13.69
CA THR A 140 1.92 -11.85 15.11
C THR A 140 3.09 -10.94 15.47
N LEU A 141 2.85 -9.99 16.37
CA LEU A 141 3.89 -9.13 16.93
C LEU A 141 4.45 -9.76 18.22
N ALA A 142 5.76 -9.84 18.33
CA ALA A 142 6.46 -10.41 19.48
C ALA A 142 7.61 -9.47 19.92
N GLY A 143 7.28 -8.44 20.70
CA GLY A 143 8.22 -7.40 21.08
C GLY A 143 8.68 -6.59 19.88
N GLU A 144 9.99 -6.60 19.58
CA GLU A 144 10.58 -5.91 18.43
C GLU A 144 10.66 -6.75 17.15
N GLU A 145 9.95 -7.87 17.12
CA GLU A 145 9.94 -8.79 15.98
C GLU A 145 8.51 -9.05 15.49
N ILE A 146 8.38 -9.34 14.20
CA ILE A 146 7.19 -9.95 13.62
C ILE A 146 7.46 -11.41 13.32
N HIS A 147 6.47 -12.26 13.57
CA HIS A 147 6.44 -13.64 13.10
C HIS A 147 5.33 -13.78 12.08
N VAL A 148 5.70 -14.11 10.86
CA VAL A 148 4.80 -14.19 9.71
C VAL A 148 4.58 -15.63 9.32
N LYS A 149 3.32 -16.02 9.21
CA LYS A 149 2.93 -17.27 8.57
C LYS A 149 2.94 -17.06 7.06
N ARG A 150 4.01 -17.54 6.43
CA ARG A 150 4.23 -17.44 4.99
C ARG A 150 3.69 -18.70 4.32
N GLU A 151 2.84 -18.52 3.30
CA GLU A 151 2.36 -19.65 2.49
C GLU A 151 3.45 -20.12 1.52
N THR A 152 3.56 -21.43 1.34
CA THR A 152 4.45 -22.12 0.40
C THR A 152 3.65 -23.14 -0.39
N ASP A 153 4.23 -23.71 -1.45
CA ASP A 153 3.55 -24.70 -2.28
C ASP A 153 3.16 -25.98 -1.50
N ASP A 154 3.97 -26.34 -0.49
CA ASP A 154 3.79 -27.56 0.32
C ASP A 154 3.17 -27.30 1.69
N GLY A 155 2.80 -26.05 2.01
CA GLY A 155 2.24 -25.72 3.32
C GLY A 155 2.52 -24.28 3.76
N TYR A 156 3.22 -24.10 4.87
CA TYR A 156 3.60 -22.78 5.37
C TYR A 156 4.88 -22.82 6.20
N ASP A 157 5.59 -21.70 6.19
CA ASP A 157 6.71 -21.43 7.08
C ASP A 157 6.33 -20.37 8.11
N ILE A 158 6.97 -20.41 9.29
CA ILE A 158 6.95 -19.30 10.23
C ILE A 158 8.29 -18.58 10.14
N ILE A 159 8.26 -17.35 9.67
CA ILE A 159 9.47 -16.54 9.46
C ILE A 159 9.43 -15.34 10.38
N GLY A 160 10.51 -15.15 11.16
CA GLY A 160 10.71 -13.96 11.99
C GLY A 160 11.50 -12.88 11.28
N ALA A 161 11.16 -11.61 11.54
CA ALA A 161 11.96 -10.46 11.16
C ALA A 161 11.92 -9.39 12.24
N LYS A 162 13.05 -8.67 12.41
CA LYS A 162 13.11 -7.50 13.29
C LYS A 162 12.38 -6.32 12.66
N LEU A 163 11.69 -5.55 13.49
CA LEU A 163 11.11 -4.27 13.12
C LEU A 163 12.20 -3.17 13.03
N PRO A 164 12.09 -2.19 12.12
CA PRO A 164 11.01 -2.03 11.15
C PRO A 164 11.13 -2.99 9.95
N ALA A 165 10.01 -3.51 9.48
CA ALA A 165 9.95 -4.53 8.43
C ALA A 165 8.83 -4.27 7.41
N LEU A 166 8.89 -4.98 6.28
CA LEU A 166 7.81 -5.00 5.29
C LEU A 166 7.29 -6.43 5.09
N ALA A 167 5.98 -6.61 4.97
CA ALA A 167 5.41 -7.87 4.54
C ALA A 167 4.39 -7.69 3.40
N THR A 168 4.46 -8.59 2.40
CA THR A 168 3.43 -8.65 1.36
C THR A 168 2.39 -9.70 1.74
N VAL A 169 1.11 -9.33 1.63
CA VAL A 169 -0.02 -10.09 2.16
C VAL A 169 -0.78 -10.77 1.02
N ILE A 170 -1.09 -12.03 1.22
CA ILE A 170 -2.00 -12.81 0.38
C ILE A 170 -3.41 -12.79 0.98
N LYS A 171 -4.30 -13.62 0.45
CA LYS A 171 -5.64 -13.78 1.03
C LYS A 171 -5.53 -14.28 2.47
N THR A 172 -6.15 -13.56 3.38
CA THR A 172 -6.27 -13.94 4.80
C THR A 172 -7.54 -14.77 5.04
N ASN A 173 -7.55 -15.54 6.13
CA ASN A 173 -8.72 -16.29 6.58
C ASN A 173 -9.55 -15.54 7.63
N PHE A 174 -9.32 -14.23 7.79
CA PHE A 174 -10.06 -13.40 8.73
C PHE A 174 -11.42 -12.99 8.18
N PRO A 175 -12.39 -12.72 9.05
CA PRO A 175 -13.66 -12.13 8.63
C PRO A 175 -13.41 -10.76 7.99
N PRO A 176 -14.07 -10.47 6.85
CA PRO A 176 -13.91 -9.18 6.18
C PRO A 176 -14.24 -8.00 7.10
N LEU A 177 -13.48 -6.92 6.98
CA LEU A 177 -13.80 -5.67 7.66
C LEU A 177 -15.13 -5.11 7.16
N VAL A 178 -16.02 -4.80 8.09
CA VAL A 178 -17.32 -4.19 7.77
C VAL A 178 -17.36 -2.80 8.36
N PRO A 179 -17.54 -1.74 7.54
CA PRO A 179 -17.61 -0.40 8.04
C PRO A 179 -18.94 -0.13 8.74
N THR A 180 -18.90 0.63 9.84
CA THR A 180 -20.10 1.14 10.48
C THR A 180 -20.65 2.36 9.75
N MET A 181 -21.93 2.71 9.96
CA MET A 181 -22.50 3.95 9.41
C MET A 181 -21.72 5.19 9.89
N LYS A 182 -21.29 5.19 11.17
CA LYS A 182 -20.50 6.29 11.74
C LYS A 182 -19.15 6.43 11.04
N SER A 183 -18.41 5.32 10.83
CA SER A 183 -17.11 5.36 10.15
C SER A 183 -17.24 5.76 8.67
N LYS A 184 -18.27 5.31 7.97
CA LYS A 184 -18.57 5.75 6.59
C LYS A 184 -18.81 7.26 6.50
N LEU A 185 -19.63 7.82 7.39
CA LEU A 185 -19.90 9.25 7.42
C LEU A 185 -18.64 10.08 7.74
N ALA A 186 -17.83 9.61 8.69
CA ALA A 186 -16.55 10.25 9.02
C ALA A 186 -15.57 10.21 7.84
N ALA A 187 -15.40 9.06 7.21
CA ALA A 187 -14.53 8.87 6.05
C ALA A 187 -14.95 9.74 4.85
N ASN A 188 -16.26 9.86 4.59
CA ASN A 188 -16.76 10.71 3.50
C ASN A 188 -16.42 12.20 3.70
N ARG A 189 -16.36 12.66 4.95
CA ARG A 189 -16.01 14.05 5.31
C ARG A 189 -14.50 14.27 5.38
N ALA A 190 -13.70 13.20 5.45
CA ALA A 190 -12.27 13.30 5.57
C ALA A 190 -11.66 13.99 4.34
N VAL A 191 -10.76 14.92 4.61
CA VAL A 191 -9.90 15.52 3.59
C VAL A 191 -8.69 14.62 3.44
N ILE A 192 -8.42 14.17 2.22
CA ILE A 192 -7.27 13.33 1.91
C ILE A 192 -6.13 14.24 1.44
N PRO A 193 -5.04 14.37 2.19
CA PRO A 193 -3.85 15.09 1.74
C PRO A 193 -3.26 14.46 0.48
N VAL A 194 -2.77 15.31 -0.41
CA VAL A 194 -2.09 14.90 -1.65
C VAL A 194 -0.62 15.24 -1.52
N ILE A 195 0.23 14.26 -1.75
CA ILE A 195 1.68 14.41 -1.82
C ILE A 195 2.05 14.47 -3.29
N THR A 196 2.69 15.56 -3.69
CA THR A 196 3.16 15.81 -5.06
C THR A 196 4.67 15.66 -5.15
N SER A 197 5.23 15.75 -6.35
CA SER A 197 6.69 15.79 -6.55
C SER A 197 7.37 16.94 -5.82
N ASN A 198 6.66 18.06 -5.60
CA ASN A 198 7.20 19.23 -4.88
C ASN A 198 7.33 18.99 -3.37
N ASP A 199 6.63 18.02 -2.84
CA ASP A 199 6.66 17.66 -1.41
C ASP A 199 7.71 16.59 -1.09
N LEU A 200 8.39 16.08 -2.11
CA LEU A 200 9.32 14.95 -2.03
C LEU A 200 10.72 15.34 -2.49
N GLU A 201 11.73 14.82 -1.81
CA GLU A 201 13.12 14.83 -2.30
C GLU A 201 13.29 13.71 -3.34
N ILE A 202 12.84 13.96 -4.56
CA ILE A 202 12.74 12.96 -5.61
C ILE A 202 13.55 13.35 -6.85
N ASP A 203 14.20 12.36 -7.47
CA ASP A 203 14.87 12.54 -8.77
C ASP A 203 13.85 12.32 -9.90
N PRO A 204 13.51 13.36 -10.68
CA PRO A 204 12.59 13.22 -11.79
C PRO A 204 13.00 12.20 -12.85
N ALA A 205 14.31 11.91 -12.97
CA ALA A 205 14.81 10.92 -13.92
C ALA A 205 14.44 9.48 -13.55
N ARG A 206 14.11 9.24 -12.27
CA ARG A 206 13.66 7.94 -11.75
C ARG A 206 12.12 7.84 -11.66
N CYS A 207 11.38 8.74 -12.31
CA CYS A 207 9.91 8.80 -12.22
C CYS A 207 9.26 8.64 -13.59
N GLY A 208 8.04 8.11 -13.58
CA GLY A 208 7.22 8.00 -14.78
C GLY A 208 7.83 7.07 -15.83
N LEU A 209 7.48 7.29 -17.10
CA LEU A 209 7.98 6.51 -18.24
C LEU A 209 9.51 6.57 -18.44
N LYS A 210 10.20 7.49 -17.79
CA LYS A 210 11.66 7.65 -17.91
C LYS A 210 12.41 6.97 -16.77
N GLY A 211 11.71 6.57 -15.72
CA GLY A 211 12.31 6.04 -14.51
C GLY A 211 12.50 4.51 -14.53
N SER A 212 12.15 3.91 -15.63
CA SER A 212 12.23 2.46 -15.84
C SER A 212 13.51 2.06 -16.49
#